data_faaaff1eaefb29961f1749f0a00f1073
#
_entry.id   faaaff1eaefb29961f1749f0a00f1073
#
_cell.length_a   1.000
_cell.length_b   1.000
_cell.length_c   1.000
_cell.angle_alpha   90.00
_cell.angle_beta   90.00
_cell.angle_gamma   90.00
#
_symmetry.space_group_name_H-M   'P 1'
#
loop_
_entity.id
_entity.type
_entity.pdbx_description
1 polymer ?
#
loop_
_entity_poly.entity_id
_entity_poly.type
_entity_poly.pdbx_seq_one_letter_code
_entity_poly.pdbx_strand_id
1 'polypeptide(L)'
;MRDDIINILKNSKKALTIYELQDKLDLHDVSKVKELSEELRKMEEEVIIYCSNKGRYMLLEDSHLRKGILRANKKGFGFVEVENLDDDIYISSENMNGAIHDDFVLVEITSKVDIDRLEGRILRVLK
;
A
#
# COMPACT_ATOMS: atom_id res chain seq x y z
N MET A 1 16.22 12.19 1.27
CA MET A 1 14.84 12.57 1.70
C MET A 1 13.91 11.35 1.84
N ARG A 2 13.91 10.44 0.89
CA ARG A 2 13.02 9.26 0.92
C ARG A 2 13.19 8.42 2.18
N ASP A 3 14.42 8.10 2.54
CA ASP A 3 14.71 7.27 3.72
C ASP A 3 14.24 7.93 5.01
N ASP A 4 14.33 9.24 5.09
CA ASP A 4 13.86 10.01 6.24
C ASP A 4 12.33 9.95 6.34
N ILE A 5 11.63 10.05 5.21
CA ILE A 5 10.18 9.94 5.16
C ILE A 5 9.75 8.55 5.64
N ILE A 6 10.36 7.51 5.10
CA ILE A 6 10.05 6.11 5.47
C ILE A 6 10.26 5.93 6.98
N ASN A 7 11.38 6.42 7.49
CA ASN A 7 11.71 6.30 8.92
C ASN A 7 10.68 7.00 9.81
N ILE A 8 10.28 8.20 9.42
CA ILE A 8 9.27 8.96 10.17
C ILE A 8 7.93 8.23 10.16
N LEU A 9 7.49 7.76 9.00
CA LEU A 9 6.21 7.03 8.89
C LEU A 9 6.26 5.72 9.66
N LYS A 10 7.38 5.01 9.60
CA LYS A 10 7.57 3.74 10.31
C LYS A 10 7.46 3.91 11.82
N ASN A 11 7.97 5.02 12.35
CA ASN A 11 8.00 5.30 13.78
C ASN A 11 6.77 6.08 14.27
N SER A 12 5.90 6.51 13.37
CA SER A 12 4.70 7.24 13.73
C SER A 12 3.57 6.28 14.12
N LYS A 13 2.86 6.61 15.18
CA LYS A 13 1.70 5.82 15.64
C LYS A 13 0.45 6.13 14.83
N LYS A 14 0.48 7.17 14.01
CA LYS A 14 -0.65 7.60 13.19
C LYS A 14 -0.17 8.04 11.83
N ALA A 15 -1.08 8.08 10.86
CA ALA A 15 -0.83 8.65 9.54
C ALA A 15 -0.59 10.15 9.68
N LEU A 16 0.30 10.70 8.85
CA LEU A 16 0.74 12.08 8.94
C LEU A 16 0.37 12.87 7.69
N THR A 17 -0.01 14.13 7.88
CA THR A 17 -0.23 15.06 6.77
C THR A 17 1.13 15.54 6.25
N ILE A 18 1.11 16.14 5.04
CA ILE A 18 2.33 16.73 4.48
C ILE A 18 2.91 17.81 5.41
N TYR A 19 2.05 18.55 6.10
CA TYR A 19 2.48 19.59 7.04
C TYR A 19 3.19 19.01 8.25
N GLU A 20 2.67 17.90 8.77
CA GLU A 20 3.31 17.20 9.88
C GLU A 20 4.66 16.60 9.45
N LEU A 21 4.74 16.06 8.22
CA LEU A 21 6.00 15.57 7.66
C LEU A 21 7.00 16.68 7.46
N GLN A 22 6.55 17.83 6.94
CA GLN A 22 7.37 19.02 6.77
C GLN A 22 7.98 19.46 8.10
N ASP A 23 7.16 19.47 9.14
CA ASP A 23 7.60 19.85 10.48
C ASP A 23 8.65 18.88 11.03
N LYS A 24 8.40 17.58 10.92
CA LYS A 24 9.32 16.55 11.40
C LYS A 24 10.63 16.52 10.63
N LEU A 25 10.62 16.91 9.37
CA LEU A 25 11.82 17.01 8.52
C LEU A 25 12.51 18.36 8.64
N ASP A 26 11.92 19.29 9.39
CA ASP A 26 12.46 20.65 9.61
C ASP A 26 12.69 21.40 8.29
N LEU A 27 11.71 21.34 7.40
CA LEU A 27 11.77 21.98 6.09
C LEU A 27 11.08 23.34 6.11
N HIS A 28 11.84 24.42 5.91
CA HIS A 28 11.34 25.80 5.98
C HIS A 28 11.46 26.55 4.66
N ASP A 29 12.20 26.00 3.70
CA ASP A 29 12.44 26.60 2.41
C ASP A 29 11.37 26.08 1.42
N VAL A 30 10.78 26.99 0.63
CA VAL A 30 9.76 26.65 -0.37
C VAL A 30 10.26 25.58 -1.35
N SER A 31 11.52 25.65 -1.77
CA SER A 31 12.10 24.66 -2.68
C SER A 31 12.18 23.26 -2.04
N LYS A 32 12.46 23.19 -0.74
CA LYS A 32 12.52 21.92 0.00
C LYS A 32 11.12 21.33 0.21
N VAL A 33 10.13 22.18 0.48
CA VAL A 33 8.74 21.75 0.61
C VAL A 33 8.22 21.20 -0.72
N LYS A 34 8.57 21.83 -1.82
CA LYS A 34 8.22 21.36 -3.16
C LYS A 34 8.88 20.00 -3.44
N GLU A 35 10.14 19.85 -3.04
CA GLU A 35 10.87 18.58 -3.17
C GLU A 35 10.19 17.46 -2.39
N LEU A 36 9.71 17.75 -1.18
CA LEU A 36 8.94 16.81 -0.37
C LEU A 36 7.66 16.38 -1.09
N SER A 37 6.92 17.33 -1.63
CA SER A 37 5.67 17.04 -2.35
C SER A 37 5.92 16.13 -3.56
N GLU A 38 6.98 16.40 -4.32
CA GLU A 38 7.36 15.58 -5.48
C GLU A 38 7.78 14.18 -5.07
N GLU A 39 8.55 14.06 -4.00
CA GLU A 39 8.99 12.76 -3.50
C GLU A 39 7.81 11.92 -3.01
N LEU A 40 6.87 12.52 -2.29
CA LEU A 40 5.66 11.82 -1.84
C LEU A 40 4.85 11.31 -3.03
N ARG A 41 4.72 12.11 -4.08
CA ARG A 41 4.02 11.70 -5.29
C ARG A 41 4.69 10.49 -5.95
N LYS A 42 6.00 10.50 -6.05
CA LYS A 42 6.77 9.36 -6.59
C LYS A 42 6.59 8.12 -5.73
N MET A 43 6.62 8.26 -4.42
CA MET A 43 6.45 7.13 -3.51
C MET A 43 5.05 6.54 -3.60
N GLU A 44 4.03 7.37 -3.82
CA GLU A 44 2.68 6.86 -4.09
C GLU A 44 2.62 6.10 -5.42
N GLU A 45 3.24 6.62 -6.47
CA GLU A 45 3.29 5.96 -7.78
C GLU A 45 3.99 4.61 -7.71
N GLU A 46 5.04 4.53 -6.91
CA GLU A 46 5.80 3.29 -6.69
C GLU A 46 5.11 2.36 -5.68
N VAL A 47 3.98 2.78 -5.15
CA VAL A 47 3.17 2.02 -4.19
C VAL A 47 3.98 1.62 -2.94
N ILE A 48 4.73 2.57 -2.43
CA ILE A 48 5.49 2.44 -1.18
C ILE A 48 4.68 2.99 -0.01
N ILE A 49 3.90 4.05 -0.28
CA ILE A 49 3.06 4.71 0.71
C ILE A 49 1.63 4.81 0.20
N TYR A 50 0.72 5.01 1.14
CA TYR A 50 -0.69 5.27 0.87
C TYR A 50 -1.06 6.64 1.43
N CYS A 51 -1.83 7.42 0.65
CA CYS A 51 -2.38 8.69 1.10
C CYS A 51 -3.89 8.54 1.21
N SER A 52 -4.42 8.79 2.40
CA SER A 52 -5.86 8.71 2.64
C SER A 52 -6.61 9.89 2.01
N ASN A 53 -7.94 9.80 1.95
CA ASN A 53 -8.80 10.89 1.46
C ASN A 53 -8.64 12.18 2.26
N LYS A 54 -8.14 12.07 3.49
CA LYS A 54 -7.89 13.22 4.36
C LYS A 54 -6.48 13.78 4.19
N GLY A 55 -5.73 13.30 3.21
CA GLY A 55 -4.36 13.76 2.96
C GLY A 55 -3.36 13.27 3.98
N ARG A 56 -3.59 12.11 4.57
CA ARG A 56 -2.69 11.52 5.57
C ARG A 56 -1.91 10.37 4.96
N TYR A 57 -0.60 10.41 5.13
CA TYR A 57 0.32 9.45 4.57
C TYR A 57 0.68 8.37 5.59
N MET A 58 0.82 7.14 5.10
CA MET A 58 1.28 6.00 5.89
C MET A 58 2.02 5.03 4.96
N LEU A 59 2.83 4.14 5.54
CA LEU A 59 3.43 3.07 4.75
C LEU A 59 2.33 2.16 4.24
N LEU A 60 2.54 1.55 3.08
CA LEU A 60 1.54 0.66 2.49
C LEU A 60 1.13 -0.45 3.46
N GLU A 61 2.11 -1.04 4.16
CA GLU A 61 1.88 -2.12 5.12
C GLU A 61 1.04 -1.71 6.34
N ASP A 62 0.93 -0.41 6.60
CA ASP A 62 0.11 0.13 7.68
C ASP A 62 -1.30 0.48 7.21
N SER A 63 -1.55 0.40 5.91
CA SER A 63 -2.85 0.65 5.31
C SER A 63 -3.61 -0.65 5.10
N HIS A 64 -4.76 -0.56 4.43
CA HIS A 64 -5.55 -1.74 4.03
C HIS A 64 -5.09 -2.31 2.67
N LEU A 65 -4.00 -1.81 2.13
CA LEU A 65 -3.46 -2.25 0.83
C LEU A 65 -2.22 -3.12 1.01
N ARG A 66 -2.05 -4.07 0.09
CA ARG A 66 -0.86 -4.92 0.03
C ARG A 66 -0.45 -5.13 -1.43
N LYS A 67 0.81 -5.51 -1.62
CA LYS A 67 1.35 -5.93 -2.93
C LYS A 67 1.73 -7.40 -2.83
N GLY A 68 1.45 -8.16 -3.86
CA GLY A 68 1.82 -9.57 -3.85
C GLY A 68 1.59 -10.24 -5.18
N ILE A 69 1.92 -11.52 -5.22
CA ILE A 69 1.79 -12.37 -6.41
C ILE A 69 0.45 -13.09 -6.35
N LEU A 70 -0.32 -12.97 -7.42
CA LEU A 70 -1.59 -13.67 -7.54
C LEU A 70 -1.35 -15.12 -7.96
N ARG A 71 -1.87 -16.05 -7.15
CA ARG A 71 -1.92 -17.47 -7.50
C ARG A 71 -3.37 -17.81 -7.81
N ALA A 72 -3.71 -17.75 -9.08
CA ALA A 72 -5.05 -18.05 -9.56
C ALA A 72 -5.21 -19.53 -9.84
N ASN A 73 -6.43 -20.05 -9.69
CA ASN A 73 -6.74 -21.42 -10.04
C ASN A 73 -7.77 -21.50 -11.16
N LYS A 74 -7.98 -22.73 -11.64
CA LYS A 74 -8.87 -22.98 -12.79
C LYS A 74 -10.34 -22.70 -12.49
N LYS A 75 -10.73 -22.63 -11.21
CA LYS A 75 -12.10 -22.35 -10.80
C LYS A 75 -12.43 -20.86 -10.81
N GLY A 76 -11.44 -20.01 -11.07
CA GLY A 76 -11.64 -18.57 -11.21
C GLY A 76 -11.33 -17.73 -9.98
N PHE A 77 -11.12 -18.35 -8.82
CA PHE A 77 -10.67 -17.61 -7.63
C PHE A 77 -9.14 -17.69 -7.50
N GLY A 78 -8.57 -17.02 -6.52
CA GLY A 78 -7.13 -17.06 -6.30
C GLY A 78 -6.75 -16.61 -4.91
N PHE A 79 -5.44 -16.57 -4.69
CA PHE A 79 -4.82 -16.09 -3.46
C PHE A 79 -3.69 -15.17 -3.82
N VAL A 80 -3.53 -14.09 -3.06
CA VAL A 80 -2.38 -13.20 -3.21
C VAL A 80 -1.38 -13.52 -2.11
N GLU A 81 -0.18 -13.91 -2.53
CA GLU A 81 0.93 -14.15 -1.62
C GLU A 81 1.64 -12.83 -1.37
N VAL A 82 1.63 -12.38 -0.13
CA VAL A 82 2.25 -11.11 0.28
C VAL A 82 3.49 -11.41 1.10
N GLU A 83 4.61 -10.76 0.74
CA GLU A 83 5.83 -10.85 1.53
C GLU A 83 5.54 -10.35 2.96
N ASN A 84 6.05 -11.03 3.95
CA ASN A 84 5.89 -10.73 5.38
C ASN A 84 4.48 -10.98 5.95
N LEU A 85 3.58 -11.61 5.18
CA LEU A 85 2.33 -12.14 5.72
C LEU A 85 2.39 -13.66 5.70
N ASP A 86 2.03 -14.28 6.81
CA ASP A 86 2.01 -15.74 6.92
C ASP A 86 0.88 -16.36 6.10
N ASP A 87 -0.25 -15.64 6.02
CA ASP A 87 -1.43 -16.13 5.33
C ASP A 87 -1.67 -15.37 4.03
N ASP A 88 -2.15 -16.09 3.03
CA ASP A 88 -2.48 -15.50 1.74
C ASP A 88 -3.84 -14.78 1.81
N ILE A 89 -4.00 -13.79 0.93
CA ILE A 89 -5.26 -13.06 0.83
C ILE A 89 -6.13 -13.75 -0.22
N TYR A 90 -7.30 -14.24 0.20
CA TYR A 90 -8.25 -14.87 -0.72
C TYR A 90 -8.92 -13.84 -1.61
N ILE A 91 -9.00 -14.14 -2.91
CA ILE A 91 -9.64 -13.29 -3.91
C ILE A 91 -10.72 -14.12 -4.61
N SER A 92 -11.97 -13.72 -4.44
CA SER A 92 -13.07 -14.38 -5.17
C SER A 92 -12.98 -14.06 -6.66
N SER A 93 -13.65 -14.87 -7.49
CA SER A 93 -13.62 -14.66 -8.95
C SER A 93 -14.12 -13.28 -9.35
N GLU A 94 -15.07 -12.73 -8.61
CA GLU A 94 -15.64 -11.39 -8.85
C GLU A 94 -14.63 -10.27 -8.59
N ASN A 95 -13.64 -10.52 -7.75
CA ASN A 95 -12.68 -9.52 -7.29
C ASN A 95 -11.31 -9.63 -7.96
N MET A 96 -11.19 -10.45 -8.99
CA MET A 96 -9.92 -10.64 -9.73
C MET A 96 -9.54 -9.44 -10.59
N ASN A 97 -10.50 -8.64 -10.99
CA ASN A 97 -10.30 -7.41 -11.76
C ASN A 97 -9.39 -7.58 -12.99
N GLY A 98 -9.58 -8.69 -13.72
CA GLY A 98 -8.81 -8.96 -14.93
C GLY A 98 -7.39 -9.46 -14.72
N ALA A 99 -6.96 -9.62 -13.49
CA ALA A 99 -5.62 -10.15 -13.20
C ALA A 99 -5.55 -11.64 -13.50
N ILE A 100 -4.37 -12.10 -13.88
CA ILE A 100 -4.15 -13.51 -14.21
C ILE A 100 -3.07 -14.12 -13.31
N HIS A 101 -2.96 -15.44 -13.37
CA HIS A 101 -1.98 -16.18 -12.57
C HIS A 101 -0.57 -15.62 -12.74
N ASP A 102 0.14 -15.48 -11.64
CA ASP A 102 1.51 -14.94 -11.53
C ASP A 102 1.64 -13.43 -11.72
N ASP A 103 0.53 -12.71 -11.90
CA ASP A 103 0.60 -11.25 -11.90
C ASP A 103 1.02 -10.70 -10.55
N PHE A 104 1.83 -9.65 -10.57
CA PHE A 104 2.13 -8.85 -9.37
C PHE A 104 1.07 -7.77 -9.25
N VAL A 105 0.32 -7.79 -8.15
CA VAL A 105 -0.92 -7.01 -8.02
C VAL A 105 -0.92 -6.14 -6.77
N LEU A 106 -1.71 -5.07 -6.84
CA LEU A 106 -2.10 -4.28 -5.69
C LEU A 106 -3.46 -4.77 -5.24
N VAL A 107 -3.56 -5.18 -3.98
CA VAL A 107 -4.77 -5.75 -3.40
C VAL A 107 -5.25 -4.93 -2.20
N GLU A 108 -6.56 -4.78 -2.08
CA GLU A 108 -7.21 -4.18 -0.93
C GLU A 108 -7.75 -5.29 -0.04
N ILE A 109 -7.41 -5.27 1.24
CA ILE A 109 -7.99 -6.18 2.22
C ILE A 109 -9.39 -5.66 2.55
N THR A 110 -10.42 -6.45 2.22
CA THR A 110 -11.81 -6.04 2.38
C THR A 110 -12.44 -6.62 3.64
N SER A 111 -11.96 -7.77 4.09
CA SER A 111 -12.46 -8.37 5.33
C SER A 111 -11.43 -9.31 5.94
N LYS A 112 -11.57 -9.50 7.23
CA LYS A 112 -10.86 -10.51 7.99
C LYS A 112 -11.90 -11.46 8.54
N VAL A 113 -12.10 -12.57 7.82
CA VAL A 113 -13.16 -13.53 8.14
C VAL A 113 -12.83 -14.29 9.42
N ASP A 114 -11.53 -14.47 9.69
CA ASP A 114 -11.03 -15.27 10.78
C ASP A 114 -9.63 -14.76 11.13
N ILE A 115 -9.04 -15.24 12.24
CA ILE A 115 -7.67 -14.88 12.63
C ILE A 115 -6.70 -15.18 11.48
N ASP A 116 -6.94 -16.29 10.77
CA ASP A 116 -6.03 -16.81 9.74
C ASP A 116 -6.57 -16.62 8.32
N ARG A 117 -7.65 -15.86 8.11
CA ARG A 117 -8.24 -15.74 6.79
C ARG A 117 -8.56 -14.30 6.44
N LEU A 118 -7.81 -13.79 5.48
CA LEU A 118 -8.04 -12.47 4.90
C LEU A 118 -8.71 -12.62 3.53
N GLU A 119 -9.63 -11.73 3.23
CA GLU A 119 -10.23 -11.61 1.91
C GLU A 119 -9.93 -10.23 1.35
N GLY A 120 -9.80 -10.14 0.04
CA GLY A 120 -9.50 -8.90 -0.61
C GLY A 120 -10.02 -8.83 -2.03
N ARG A 121 -9.75 -7.69 -2.65
CA ARG A 121 -10.02 -7.48 -4.08
C ARG A 121 -8.80 -6.87 -4.74
N ILE A 122 -8.56 -7.25 -5.98
CA ILE A 122 -7.44 -6.71 -6.74
C ILE A 122 -7.84 -5.34 -7.28
N LEU A 123 -7.03 -4.33 -6.98
CA LEU A 123 -7.25 -2.97 -7.46
C LEU A 123 -6.63 -2.76 -8.84
N ARG A 124 -5.43 -3.28 -9.06
CA ARG A 124 -4.77 -3.22 -10.36
C ARG A 124 -3.57 -4.15 -10.43
N VAL A 125 -3.17 -4.45 -11.65
CA VAL A 125 -1.95 -5.21 -11.92
C VAL A 125 -0.78 -4.22 -11.94
N LEU A 126 0.30 -4.56 -11.22
CA LEU A 126 1.52 -3.76 -11.17
C LEU A 126 2.57 -4.27 -12.16
N LYS A 127 2.57 -5.59 -12.39
CA LYS A 127 3.43 -6.24 -13.40
C LYS A 127 2.81 -7.50 -13.94
#